data_7ebf0ba91887841ac617011fde0912cb
#
_entry.id   7ebf0ba91887841ac617011fde0912cb
#
_cell.length_a   1.000
_cell.length_b   1.000
_cell.length_c   1.000
_cell.angle_alpha   90.00
_cell.angle_beta   90.00
_cell.angle_gamma   90.00
#
_symmetry.space_group_name_H-M   'P 1'
#
loop_
_entity.id
_entity.type
_entity.pdbx_description
1 polymer ?
#
loop_
_entity_poly.entity_id
_entity_poly.type
_entity_poly.pdbx_seq_one_letter_code
_entity_poly.pdbx_strand_id
1 'polypeptide(L)'
;MNNEIKLSALDQSPVKTGSNPAAALQETIELASLCDQLGYHRYWVSEHHASDALAGCSPEVLLGRLGAETTQIRLGSGGIMLPYYSPYKVAENFKILQTLYPDRIDLGVGRAPGTDPFTASAIRYGSRVGAEHFPNMVVDLQALLNDSDPRTPGMEQARAFPIVETPPQMWMLGSSEDSAVLAALTGLPYNFAYFINPNIRPDIFDLYR
;
A
#
# COMPACT_ATOMS: atom_id res chain seq x y z
N MET A 1 -25.76 -16.16 -5.93
CA MET A 1 -24.90 -15.10 -5.38
C MET A 1 -24.77 -14.05 -6.48
N ASN A 2 -25.23 -12.81 -6.25
CA ASN A 2 -25.00 -11.72 -7.21
C ASN A 2 -23.49 -11.46 -7.24
N ASN A 3 -22.85 -11.82 -8.35
CA ASN A 3 -21.47 -11.43 -8.64
C ASN A 3 -21.45 -9.97 -9.08
N GLU A 4 -21.67 -9.06 -8.13
CA GLU A 4 -21.54 -7.64 -8.40
C GLU A 4 -20.06 -7.30 -8.48
N ILE A 5 -19.63 -6.74 -9.61
CA ILE A 5 -18.24 -6.31 -9.82
C ILE A 5 -17.98 -5.09 -8.96
N LYS A 6 -16.99 -5.18 -8.07
CA LYS A 6 -16.55 -4.07 -7.23
C LYS A 6 -15.50 -3.25 -7.97
N LEU A 7 -15.80 -1.97 -8.20
CA LEU A 7 -14.86 -1.04 -8.82
C LEU A 7 -13.98 -0.39 -7.75
N SER A 8 -12.70 -0.23 -8.09
CA SER A 8 -11.72 0.48 -7.27
C SER A 8 -10.91 1.43 -8.14
N ALA A 9 -10.48 2.55 -7.58
CA ALA A 9 -9.61 3.50 -8.26
C ALA A 9 -8.19 3.41 -7.68
N LEU A 10 -7.18 3.57 -8.54
CA LEU A 10 -5.78 3.78 -8.16
C LEU A 10 -5.35 5.14 -8.71
N ASP A 11 -4.99 6.04 -7.83
CA ASP A 11 -4.52 7.38 -8.15
C ASP A 11 -3.02 7.54 -7.89
N GLN A 12 -2.34 8.20 -8.80
CA GLN A 12 -0.90 8.49 -8.71
C GLN A 12 -0.63 9.96 -8.39
N SER A 13 -1.66 10.77 -8.18
CA SER A 13 -1.58 12.22 -7.98
C SER A 13 -0.77 12.92 -9.09
N PRO A 14 -1.17 12.80 -10.38
CA PRO A 14 -0.37 13.30 -11.50
C PRO A 14 -0.37 14.83 -11.55
N VAL A 15 0.84 15.40 -11.73
CA VAL A 15 1.01 16.84 -11.96
C VAL A 15 0.87 17.12 -13.46
N LYS A 16 -0.26 17.70 -13.86
CA LYS A 16 -0.54 18.03 -15.27
C LYS A 16 0.38 19.14 -15.78
N THR A 17 0.65 19.15 -17.09
CA THR A 17 1.41 20.22 -17.75
C THR A 17 0.79 21.59 -17.45
N GLY A 18 1.60 22.52 -16.96
CA GLY A 18 1.14 23.86 -16.56
C GLY A 18 0.46 23.93 -15.19
N SER A 19 0.39 22.84 -14.45
CA SER A 19 -0.12 22.77 -13.08
C SER A 19 1.03 22.67 -12.07
N ASN A 20 0.70 22.37 -10.80
CA ASN A 20 1.66 22.26 -9.71
C ASN A 20 1.24 21.16 -8.72
N PRO A 21 2.16 20.71 -7.82
CA PRO A 21 1.85 19.65 -6.87
C PRO A 21 0.66 19.93 -5.93
N ALA A 22 0.45 21.18 -5.54
CA ALA A 22 -0.68 21.53 -4.67
C ALA A 22 -2.02 21.30 -5.38
N ALA A 23 -2.12 21.66 -6.66
CA ALA A 23 -3.31 21.41 -7.47
C ALA A 23 -3.51 19.90 -7.69
N ALA A 24 -2.44 19.13 -7.96
CA ALA A 24 -2.53 17.68 -8.12
C ALA A 24 -3.05 16.98 -6.85
N LEU A 25 -2.54 17.36 -5.68
CA LEU A 25 -3.03 16.81 -4.42
C LEU A 25 -4.49 17.21 -4.12
N GLN A 26 -4.89 18.43 -4.48
CA GLN A 26 -6.29 18.85 -4.36
C GLN A 26 -7.20 18.04 -5.31
N GLU A 27 -6.79 17.80 -6.55
CA GLU A 27 -7.51 16.93 -7.49
C GLU A 27 -7.64 15.47 -6.96
N THR A 28 -6.60 14.94 -6.31
CA THR A 28 -6.66 13.63 -5.64
C THR A 28 -7.74 13.60 -4.54
N ILE A 29 -7.84 14.66 -3.73
CA ILE A 29 -8.87 14.77 -2.68
C ILE A 29 -10.27 14.81 -3.29
N GLU A 30 -10.46 15.64 -4.31
CA GLU A 30 -11.74 15.77 -5.03
C GLU A 30 -12.15 14.45 -5.71
N LEU A 31 -11.20 13.75 -6.33
CA LEU A 31 -11.44 12.47 -6.97
C LEU A 31 -11.82 11.38 -5.96
N ALA A 32 -11.15 11.34 -4.79
CA ALA A 32 -11.51 10.41 -3.72
C ALA A 32 -12.94 10.64 -3.21
N SER A 33 -13.30 11.91 -2.98
CA SER A 33 -14.67 12.30 -2.58
C SER A 33 -15.70 11.92 -3.65
N LEU A 34 -15.38 12.12 -4.93
CA LEU A 34 -16.27 11.73 -6.03
C LEU A 34 -16.44 10.21 -6.11
N CYS A 35 -15.34 9.44 -5.95
CA CYS A 35 -15.39 7.98 -5.91
C CYS A 35 -16.25 7.46 -4.74
N ASP A 36 -16.18 8.10 -3.57
CA ASP A 36 -17.02 7.79 -2.41
C ASP A 36 -18.51 8.01 -2.74
N GLN A 37 -18.85 9.16 -3.31
CA GLN A 37 -20.23 9.50 -3.73
C GLN A 37 -20.79 8.57 -4.79
N LEU A 38 -19.94 8.09 -5.70
CA LEU A 38 -20.31 7.18 -6.78
C LEU A 38 -20.36 5.70 -6.34
N GLY A 39 -20.03 5.39 -5.08
CA GLY A 39 -20.08 4.04 -4.53
C GLY A 39 -18.93 3.13 -4.99
N TYR A 40 -17.78 3.69 -5.35
CA TYR A 40 -16.57 2.89 -5.54
C TYR A 40 -16.21 2.15 -4.27
N HIS A 41 -15.71 0.94 -4.42
CA HIS A 41 -15.40 0.09 -3.26
C HIS A 41 -14.10 0.50 -2.57
N ARG A 42 -13.07 0.91 -3.35
CA ARG A 42 -11.76 1.33 -2.86
C ARG A 42 -11.21 2.52 -3.63
N TYR A 43 -10.44 3.34 -2.93
CA TYR A 43 -9.59 4.35 -3.51
C TYR A 43 -8.18 4.19 -2.93
N TRP A 44 -7.22 3.87 -3.78
CA TRP A 44 -5.84 3.67 -3.38
C TRP A 44 -4.95 4.75 -3.99
N VAL A 45 -3.93 5.16 -3.24
CA VAL A 45 -2.91 6.11 -3.70
C VAL A 45 -1.56 5.40 -3.80
N SER A 46 -0.82 5.68 -4.87
CA SER A 46 0.49 5.08 -5.11
C SER A 46 1.60 5.85 -4.39
N GLU A 47 2.77 5.22 -4.27
CA GLU A 47 3.99 5.82 -3.77
C GLU A 47 5.03 5.94 -4.89
N HIS A 48 5.43 7.17 -5.21
CA HIS A 48 6.50 7.45 -6.18
C HIS A 48 7.38 8.58 -5.66
N HIS A 49 8.69 8.45 -5.87
CA HIS A 49 9.66 9.46 -5.43
C HIS A 49 10.47 9.99 -6.60
N ALA A 50 11.10 11.16 -6.40
CA ALA A 50 11.97 11.83 -7.38
C ALA A 50 11.32 12.00 -8.76
N SER A 51 10.05 12.40 -8.81
CA SER A 51 9.30 12.63 -10.03
C SER A 51 8.60 13.98 -9.99
N ASP A 52 8.88 14.84 -10.96
CA ASP A 52 8.16 16.12 -11.13
C ASP A 52 6.73 15.90 -11.68
N ALA A 53 6.45 14.71 -12.18
CA ALA A 53 5.17 14.37 -12.78
C ALA A 53 4.14 13.81 -11.77
N LEU A 54 4.57 13.45 -10.56
CA LEU A 54 3.73 12.80 -9.55
C LEU A 54 3.92 13.46 -8.18
N ALA A 55 2.83 13.84 -7.53
CA ALA A 55 2.85 14.49 -6.22
C ALA A 55 2.71 13.48 -5.05
N GLY A 56 2.32 12.23 -5.32
CA GLY A 56 2.06 11.20 -4.32
C GLY A 56 3.32 10.46 -3.86
N CYS A 57 4.02 10.97 -2.86
CA CYS A 57 5.24 10.34 -2.34
C CYS A 57 5.09 9.71 -0.95
N SER A 58 3.98 9.92 -0.27
CA SER A 58 3.74 9.45 1.10
C SER A 58 2.26 9.08 1.27
N PRO A 59 1.87 7.86 0.88
CA PRO A 59 0.48 7.41 0.95
C PRO A 59 -0.13 7.58 2.34
N GLU A 60 0.58 7.23 3.41
CA GLU A 60 0.09 7.30 4.78
C GLU A 60 -0.27 8.72 5.21
N VAL A 61 0.46 9.74 4.74
CA VAL A 61 0.16 11.15 5.02
C VAL A 61 -1.12 11.57 4.26
N LEU A 62 -1.19 11.20 2.97
CA LEU A 62 -2.32 11.56 2.12
C LEU A 62 -3.60 10.85 2.56
N LEU A 63 -3.53 9.57 2.94
CA LEU A 63 -4.67 8.80 3.45
C LEU A 63 -5.29 9.41 4.69
N GLY A 64 -4.48 10.02 5.57
CA GLY A 64 -4.99 10.77 6.71
C GLY A 64 -5.88 11.95 6.31
N ARG A 65 -5.55 12.63 5.21
CA ARG A 65 -6.38 13.72 4.65
C ARG A 65 -7.61 13.17 3.93
N LEU A 66 -7.46 12.14 3.11
CA LEU A 66 -8.56 11.54 2.35
C LEU A 66 -9.62 10.93 3.26
N GLY A 67 -9.21 10.33 4.38
CA GLY A 67 -10.14 9.78 5.36
C GLY A 67 -11.07 10.80 5.98
N ALA A 68 -10.60 12.04 6.15
CA ALA A 68 -11.41 13.15 6.66
C ALA A 68 -12.42 13.70 5.62
N GLU A 69 -12.18 13.47 4.32
CA GLU A 69 -13.02 13.96 3.22
C GLU A 69 -14.00 12.91 2.67
N THR A 70 -13.90 11.68 3.13
CA THR A 70 -14.70 10.54 2.66
C THR A 70 -15.40 9.84 3.83
N THR A 71 -16.48 9.11 3.56
CA THR A 71 -17.31 8.52 4.63
C THR A 71 -17.45 6.99 4.56
N GLN A 72 -17.47 6.39 3.37
CA GLN A 72 -17.77 4.97 3.17
C GLN A 72 -16.68 4.20 2.43
N ILE A 73 -16.05 4.84 1.43
CA ILE A 73 -15.05 4.21 0.58
C ILE A 73 -13.86 3.72 1.40
N ARG A 74 -13.36 2.52 1.08
CA ARG A 74 -12.11 2.03 1.65
C ARG A 74 -10.93 2.78 1.02
N LEU A 75 -10.00 3.19 1.87
CA LEU A 75 -8.82 3.97 1.49
C LEU A 75 -7.56 3.13 1.69
N GLY A 76 -6.59 3.25 0.80
CA GLY A 76 -5.39 2.47 0.99
C GLY A 76 -4.20 2.90 0.14
N SER A 77 -3.08 2.26 0.41
CA SER A 77 -1.88 2.38 -0.40
C SER A 77 -1.88 1.39 -1.56
N GLY A 78 -1.48 1.85 -2.73
CA GLY A 78 -1.37 0.99 -3.91
C GLY A 78 -0.01 1.10 -4.61
N GLY A 79 1.11 0.88 -3.86
CA GLY A 79 1.34 0.43 -2.48
C GLY A 79 2.53 1.10 -1.81
N ILE A 80 2.70 0.77 -0.54
CA ILE A 80 3.92 1.12 0.18
C ILE A 80 5.09 0.31 -0.38
N MET A 81 6.20 1.00 -0.63
CA MET A 81 7.47 0.37 -1.06
C MET A 81 8.20 -0.18 0.17
N LEU A 82 7.67 -1.29 0.72
CA LEU A 82 8.10 -1.84 2.00
C LEU A 82 9.63 -2.03 2.13
N PRO A 83 10.41 -2.39 1.07
CA PRO A 83 11.87 -2.50 1.19
C PRO A 83 12.60 -1.21 1.60
N TYR A 84 11.93 -0.08 1.61
CA TYR A 84 12.54 1.20 2.01
C TYR A 84 12.30 1.55 3.47
N TYR A 85 11.39 0.86 4.15
CA TYR A 85 10.91 1.25 5.47
C TYR A 85 11.04 0.12 6.50
N SER A 86 11.01 0.49 7.77
CA SER A 86 10.82 -0.46 8.85
C SER A 86 9.38 -1.00 8.83
N PRO A 87 9.15 -2.32 8.80
CA PRO A 87 7.82 -2.90 8.97
C PRO A 87 7.11 -2.40 10.23
N TYR A 88 7.87 -2.16 11.31
CA TYR A 88 7.36 -1.62 12.55
C TYR A 88 6.74 -0.23 12.35
N LYS A 89 7.46 0.68 11.66
CA LYS A 89 6.95 2.04 11.44
C LYS A 89 5.76 2.08 10.50
N VAL A 90 5.76 1.22 9.48
CA VAL A 90 4.60 1.06 8.59
C VAL A 90 3.37 0.55 9.37
N ALA A 91 3.55 -0.43 10.26
CA ALA A 91 2.48 -0.92 11.12
C ALA A 91 1.88 0.19 11.99
N GLU A 92 2.73 1.01 12.67
CA GLU A 92 2.24 2.14 13.48
C GLU A 92 1.40 3.13 12.65
N ASN A 93 1.91 3.55 11.48
CA ASN A 93 1.22 4.51 10.62
C ASN A 93 -0.17 3.99 10.21
N PHE A 94 -0.26 2.72 9.81
CA PHE A 94 -1.52 2.15 9.36
C PHE A 94 -2.47 1.79 10.51
N LYS A 95 -1.97 1.46 11.69
CA LYS A 95 -2.79 1.33 12.90
C LYS A 95 -3.39 2.67 13.35
N ILE A 96 -2.64 3.78 13.21
CA ILE A 96 -3.18 5.13 13.45
C ILE A 96 -4.30 5.43 12.45
N LEU A 97 -4.08 5.18 11.14
CA LEU A 97 -5.12 5.37 10.12
C LEU A 97 -6.35 4.52 10.41
N GLN A 98 -6.18 3.26 10.79
CA GLN A 98 -7.28 2.35 11.15
C GLN A 98 -8.04 2.84 12.38
N THR A 99 -7.36 3.41 13.36
CA THR A 99 -7.99 4.02 14.55
C THR A 99 -8.83 5.24 14.19
N LEU A 100 -8.33 6.08 13.28
CA LEU A 100 -9.04 7.27 12.82
C LEU A 100 -10.22 6.93 11.90
N TYR A 101 -10.08 5.88 11.09
CA TYR A 101 -11.05 5.48 10.06
C TYR A 101 -11.32 3.97 10.13
N PRO A 102 -12.02 3.50 11.18
CA PRO A 102 -12.25 2.08 11.44
C PRO A 102 -12.85 1.36 10.22
N ASP A 103 -12.35 0.13 9.96
CA ASP A 103 -12.81 -0.78 8.90
C ASP A 103 -12.67 -0.26 7.45
N ARG A 104 -12.02 0.88 7.26
CA ARG A 104 -11.87 1.53 5.96
C ARG A 104 -10.45 1.53 5.41
N ILE A 105 -9.47 0.99 6.12
CA ILE A 105 -8.06 1.09 5.73
C ILE A 105 -7.55 -0.20 5.09
N ASP A 106 -6.91 -0.03 3.93
CA ASP A 106 -6.17 -1.07 3.23
C ASP A 106 -4.67 -0.71 3.20
N LEU A 107 -3.81 -1.70 3.46
CA LEU A 107 -2.36 -1.58 3.33
C LEU A 107 -1.88 -2.44 2.18
N GLY A 108 -1.78 -1.89 0.99
CA GLY A 108 -1.10 -2.53 -0.12
C GLY A 108 0.41 -2.34 -0.02
N VAL A 109 1.17 -3.44 -0.14
CA VAL A 109 2.64 -3.43 -0.12
C VAL A 109 3.21 -4.01 -1.41
N GLY A 110 4.31 -3.43 -1.88
CA GLY A 110 5.01 -3.86 -3.07
C GLY A 110 6.52 -3.89 -2.90
N ARG A 111 7.19 -4.60 -3.84
CA ARG A 111 8.64 -4.71 -3.90
C ARG A 111 9.26 -3.75 -4.91
N ALA A 112 8.47 -3.23 -5.85
CA ALA A 112 8.97 -2.40 -6.94
C ALA A 112 9.69 -1.16 -6.43
N PRO A 113 10.80 -0.72 -7.07
CA PRO A 113 11.61 0.38 -6.55
C PRO A 113 10.91 1.75 -6.61
N GLY A 114 9.97 1.98 -7.55
CA GLY A 114 9.18 3.22 -7.71
C GLY A 114 9.99 4.52 -7.75
N THR A 115 11.32 4.42 -7.88
CA THR A 115 12.24 5.55 -7.94
C THR A 115 13.61 5.11 -8.50
N ASP A 116 14.52 6.07 -8.67
CA ASP A 116 15.90 5.83 -9.07
C ASP A 116 16.78 5.29 -7.90
N PRO A 117 17.95 4.69 -8.18
CA PRO A 117 18.82 4.11 -7.16
C PRO A 117 19.36 5.09 -6.12
N PHE A 118 19.59 6.36 -6.49
CA PHE A 118 20.12 7.38 -5.58
C PHE A 118 19.06 7.78 -4.55
N THR A 119 17.85 8.03 -5.02
CA THR A 119 16.68 8.31 -4.17
C THR A 119 16.35 7.13 -3.28
N ALA A 120 16.37 5.90 -3.81
CA ALA A 120 16.20 4.68 -3.03
C ALA A 120 17.22 4.54 -1.90
N SER A 121 18.48 4.91 -2.15
CA SER A 121 19.54 4.93 -1.13
C SER A 121 19.29 6.01 -0.07
N ALA A 122 18.82 7.18 -0.47
CA ALA A 122 18.50 8.27 0.44
C ALA A 122 17.35 7.91 1.38
N ILE A 123 16.25 7.34 0.84
CA ILE A 123 15.10 6.91 1.65
C ILE A 123 15.53 5.87 2.69
N ARG A 124 16.34 4.89 2.31
CA ARG A 124 16.87 3.86 3.22
C ARG A 124 17.92 4.38 4.19
N TYR A 125 18.37 5.61 4.06
CA TYR A 125 19.43 6.20 4.88
C TYR A 125 20.69 5.31 4.95
N GLY A 126 21.11 4.75 3.82
CA GLY A 126 22.27 3.87 3.73
C GLY A 126 22.07 2.47 4.32
N SER A 127 20.87 2.11 4.75
CA SER A 127 20.56 0.74 5.17
C SER A 127 20.87 -0.26 4.06
N ARG A 128 21.48 -1.39 4.43
CA ARG A 128 21.76 -2.51 3.52
C ARG A 128 20.61 -3.49 3.38
N VAL A 129 19.52 -3.29 4.13
CA VAL A 129 18.30 -4.10 3.99
C VAL A 129 17.67 -3.73 2.65
N GLY A 130 17.58 -4.69 1.75
CA GLY A 130 17.10 -4.51 0.39
C GLY A 130 15.88 -5.38 0.07
N ALA A 131 15.55 -5.43 -1.22
CA ALA A 131 14.39 -6.16 -1.72
C ALA A 131 14.45 -7.69 -1.48
N GLU A 132 15.63 -8.23 -1.22
CA GLU A 132 15.84 -9.65 -0.85
C GLU A 132 15.20 -10.00 0.49
N HIS A 133 15.05 -9.03 1.39
CA HIS A 133 14.39 -9.21 2.68
C HIS A 133 12.86 -9.03 2.63
N PHE A 134 12.33 -8.65 1.47
CA PHE A 134 10.91 -8.34 1.32
C PHE A 134 9.96 -9.44 1.85
N PRO A 135 10.19 -10.75 1.60
CA PRO A 135 9.32 -11.79 2.15
C PRO A 135 9.27 -11.79 3.69
N ASN A 136 10.42 -11.61 4.35
CA ASN A 136 10.48 -11.54 5.82
C ASN A 136 9.80 -10.27 6.32
N MET A 137 10.02 -9.12 5.66
CA MET A 137 9.39 -7.85 6.01
C MET A 137 7.86 -7.91 5.93
N VAL A 138 7.32 -8.64 4.93
CA VAL A 138 5.87 -8.88 4.79
C VAL A 138 5.33 -9.67 5.99
N VAL A 139 6.01 -10.75 6.36
CA VAL A 139 5.61 -11.60 7.50
C VAL A 139 5.69 -10.84 8.82
N ASP A 140 6.75 -10.06 9.04
CA ASP A 140 6.90 -9.25 10.26
C ASP A 140 5.87 -8.12 10.33
N LEU A 141 5.59 -7.47 9.19
CA LEU A 141 4.53 -6.45 9.12
C LEU A 141 3.16 -7.04 9.44
N GLN A 142 2.84 -8.21 8.89
CA GLN A 142 1.60 -8.93 9.18
C GLN A 142 1.50 -9.29 10.67
N ALA A 143 2.59 -9.75 11.29
CA ALA A 143 2.66 -10.04 12.70
C ALA A 143 2.40 -8.79 13.56
N LEU A 144 3.08 -7.68 13.26
CA LEU A 144 2.94 -6.39 13.97
C LEU A 144 1.53 -5.80 13.86
N LEU A 145 0.87 -5.95 12.71
CA LEU A 145 -0.51 -5.51 12.51
C LEU A 145 -1.50 -6.33 13.35
N ASN A 146 -1.23 -7.63 13.53
CA ASN A 146 -2.09 -8.56 14.26
C ASN A 146 -1.67 -8.77 15.74
N ASP A 147 -0.80 -7.92 16.27
CA ASP A 147 -0.31 -7.98 17.66
C ASP A 147 0.32 -9.33 18.05
N SER A 148 0.92 -10.01 17.06
CA SER A 148 1.67 -11.25 17.23
C SER A 148 3.18 -11.00 17.11
N ASP A 149 3.98 -12.02 17.50
CA ASP A 149 5.43 -11.89 17.48
C ASP A 149 6.01 -11.89 16.07
N PRO A 150 6.81 -10.86 15.68
CA PRO A 150 7.59 -10.88 14.46
C PRO A 150 8.55 -12.07 14.44
N ARG A 151 8.87 -12.54 13.23
CA ARG A 151 9.77 -13.70 13.05
C ARG A 151 11.24 -13.33 12.97
N THR A 152 11.55 -12.06 12.64
CA THR A 152 12.94 -11.61 12.57
C THR A 152 13.57 -11.58 13.95
N PRO A 153 14.73 -12.27 14.15
CA PRO A 153 15.42 -12.30 15.44
C PRO A 153 15.72 -10.90 15.98
N GLY A 154 15.44 -10.70 17.26
CA GLY A 154 15.58 -9.41 17.94
C GLY A 154 14.33 -8.51 17.90
N MET A 155 13.26 -8.95 17.25
CA MET A 155 11.98 -8.24 17.18
C MET A 155 10.84 -8.92 17.97
N GLU A 156 11.13 -10.01 18.66
CA GLU A 156 10.12 -10.91 19.25
C GLU A 156 9.17 -10.24 20.25
N GLN A 157 9.63 -9.15 20.88
CA GLN A 157 8.82 -8.38 21.84
C GLN A 157 8.32 -7.06 21.29
N ALA A 158 8.59 -6.77 20.01
CA ALA A 158 8.14 -5.53 19.40
C ALA A 158 6.61 -5.51 19.26
N ARG A 159 5.99 -4.42 19.68
CA ARG A 159 4.54 -4.20 19.55
C ARG A 159 4.31 -2.83 18.93
N ALA A 160 3.59 -2.81 17.83
CA ALA A 160 3.21 -1.57 17.16
C ALA A 160 1.93 -0.99 17.79
N PHE A 161 1.93 0.29 18.09
CA PHE A 161 0.80 1.01 18.67
C PHE A 161 0.18 2.00 17.68
N PRO A 162 -1.12 2.37 17.85
CA PRO A 162 -2.06 1.89 18.87
C PRO A 162 -2.49 0.42 18.65
N ILE A 163 -3.00 -0.23 19.70
CA ILE A 163 -3.69 -1.51 19.56
C ILE A 163 -5.04 -1.26 18.92
N VAL A 164 -5.40 -2.06 17.93
CA VAL A 164 -6.67 -1.95 17.18
C VAL A 164 -7.45 -3.28 17.27
N GLU A 165 -8.77 -3.19 17.37
CA GLU A 165 -9.62 -4.41 17.43
C GLU A 165 -9.58 -5.17 16.09
N THR A 166 -9.64 -4.43 14.98
CA THR A 166 -9.56 -4.99 13.63
C THR A 166 -8.36 -4.37 12.94
N PRO A 167 -7.37 -5.16 12.51
CA PRO A 167 -6.21 -4.63 11.78
C PRO A 167 -6.61 -4.11 10.40
N PRO A 168 -5.82 -3.17 9.81
CA PRO A 168 -5.99 -2.79 8.41
C PRO A 168 -5.89 -4.02 7.50
N GLN A 169 -6.68 -4.07 6.43
CA GLN A 169 -6.60 -5.17 5.48
C GLN A 169 -5.30 -5.05 4.67
N MET A 170 -4.39 -5.99 4.88
CA MET A 170 -3.13 -6.03 4.14
C MET A 170 -3.32 -6.72 2.77
N TRP A 171 -2.65 -6.18 1.73
CA TRP A 171 -2.69 -6.67 0.35
C TRP A 171 -1.29 -6.83 -0.21
N MET A 172 -1.06 -7.94 -0.91
CA MET A 172 0.15 -8.11 -1.72
C MET A 172 -0.06 -7.52 -3.12
N LEU A 173 0.82 -6.61 -3.54
CA LEU A 173 0.82 -6.04 -4.88
C LEU A 173 2.02 -6.54 -5.67
N GLY A 174 1.79 -6.90 -6.92
CA GLY A 174 2.88 -7.34 -7.77
C GLY A 174 2.46 -7.68 -9.18
N SER A 175 3.47 -7.94 -10.03
CA SER A 175 3.30 -8.26 -11.45
C SER A 175 4.10 -9.51 -11.88
N SER A 176 4.52 -10.34 -10.90
CA SER A 176 5.37 -11.52 -11.12
C SER A 176 4.82 -12.75 -10.41
N GLU A 177 5.28 -13.93 -10.84
CA GLU A 177 4.99 -15.20 -10.19
C GLU A 177 5.42 -15.20 -8.72
N ASP A 178 6.60 -14.65 -8.39
CA ASP A 178 7.09 -14.56 -7.01
C ASP A 178 6.10 -13.85 -6.09
N SER A 179 5.46 -12.77 -6.58
CA SER A 179 4.49 -12.02 -5.77
C SER A 179 3.18 -12.80 -5.55
N ALA A 180 2.75 -13.58 -6.55
CA ALA A 180 1.58 -14.46 -6.42
C ALA A 180 1.84 -15.59 -5.42
N VAL A 181 3.00 -16.25 -5.51
CA VAL A 181 3.43 -17.29 -4.58
C VAL A 181 3.55 -16.73 -3.16
N LEU A 182 4.19 -15.58 -2.98
CA LEU A 182 4.32 -14.96 -1.66
C LEU A 182 2.95 -14.60 -1.06
N ALA A 183 2.02 -14.07 -1.87
CA ALA A 183 0.66 -13.79 -1.45
C ALA A 183 -0.05 -15.06 -0.96
N ALA A 184 0.05 -16.17 -1.72
CA ALA A 184 -0.51 -17.46 -1.34
C ALA A 184 0.09 -18.00 -0.03
N LEU A 185 1.43 -17.98 0.11
CA LEU A 185 2.14 -18.47 1.29
C LEU A 185 1.82 -17.66 2.57
N THR A 186 1.52 -16.38 2.41
CA THR A 186 1.18 -15.47 3.54
C THR A 186 -0.32 -15.36 3.79
N GLY A 187 -1.16 -15.94 2.93
CA GLY A 187 -2.62 -15.84 3.01
C GLY A 187 -3.16 -14.43 2.73
N LEU A 188 -2.37 -13.58 2.08
CA LEU A 188 -2.77 -12.21 1.77
C LEU A 188 -3.57 -12.14 0.47
N PRO A 189 -4.60 -11.29 0.39
CA PRO A 189 -5.23 -10.94 -0.88
C PRO A 189 -4.17 -10.43 -1.87
N TYR A 190 -4.29 -10.86 -3.13
CA TYR A 190 -3.36 -10.50 -4.19
C TYR A 190 -3.99 -9.54 -5.20
N ASN A 191 -3.31 -8.44 -5.49
CA ASN A 191 -3.68 -7.52 -6.56
C ASN A 191 -2.58 -7.52 -7.62
N PHE A 192 -2.94 -8.00 -8.82
CA PHE A 192 -2.02 -8.05 -9.94
C PHE A 192 -1.92 -6.71 -10.66
N ALA A 193 -0.71 -6.16 -10.77
CA ALA A 193 -0.43 -4.90 -11.44
C ALA A 193 -0.34 -5.10 -12.98
N TYR A 194 -1.49 -5.24 -13.63
CA TYR A 194 -1.59 -5.48 -15.07
C TYR A 194 -0.94 -4.37 -15.91
N PHE A 195 -0.98 -3.13 -15.44
CA PHE A 195 -0.35 -1.98 -16.11
C PHE A 195 1.19 -2.04 -16.12
N ILE A 196 1.80 -2.83 -15.21
CA ILE A 196 3.25 -3.08 -15.21
C ILE A 196 3.60 -4.25 -16.11
N ASN A 197 2.80 -5.32 -16.08
CA ASN A 197 3.02 -6.52 -16.88
C ASN A 197 1.72 -6.92 -17.62
N PRO A 198 1.48 -6.36 -18.81
CA PRO A 198 0.27 -6.68 -19.60
C PRO A 198 0.32 -8.07 -20.24
N ASN A 199 1.49 -8.73 -20.27
CA ASN A 199 1.65 -10.08 -20.83
C ASN A 199 1.35 -11.15 -19.77
N ILE A 200 0.27 -10.97 -19.04
CA ILE A 200 -0.14 -11.90 -18.00
C ILE A 200 -0.41 -13.29 -18.60
N ARG A 201 0.16 -14.30 -17.99
CA ARG A 201 -0.22 -15.69 -18.21
C ARG A 201 -1.31 -16.04 -17.21
N PRO A 202 -2.45 -16.60 -17.65
CA PRO A 202 -3.57 -16.94 -16.74
C PRO A 202 -3.16 -17.87 -15.58
N ASP A 203 -2.12 -18.68 -15.77
CA ASP A 203 -1.56 -19.61 -14.77
C ASP A 203 -0.97 -18.91 -13.53
N ILE A 204 -0.67 -17.60 -13.57
CA ILE A 204 -0.23 -16.87 -12.38
C ILE A 204 -1.30 -16.88 -11.28
N PHE A 205 -2.58 -16.92 -11.65
CA PHE A 205 -3.66 -17.00 -10.67
C PHE A 205 -3.82 -18.43 -10.10
N ASP A 206 -3.34 -19.45 -10.80
CA ASP A 206 -3.30 -20.81 -10.29
C ASP A 206 -2.18 -20.99 -9.25
N LEU A 207 -1.07 -20.24 -9.39
CA LEU A 207 -0.02 -20.17 -8.36
C LEU A 207 -0.49 -19.49 -7.06
N TYR A 208 -1.46 -18.59 -7.14
CA TYR A 208 -2.03 -17.91 -5.97
C TYR A 208 -3.10 -18.76 -5.26
N ARG A 209 -3.80 -19.65 -5.97
CA ARG A 209 -4.89 -20.49 -5.42
C ARG A 209 -4.41 -21.69 -4.64
#